data_5d2399706c5db1d9ac3dca32165b9241
#
_entry.id   5d2399706c5db1d9ac3dca32165b9241
#
_cell.length_a   1.000
_cell.length_b   1.000
_cell.length_c   1.000
_cell.angle_alpha   90.00
_cell.angle_beta   90.00
_cell.angle_gamma   90.00
#
_symmetry.space_group_name_H-M   'P 1'
#
loop_
_entity.id
_entity.type
_entity.pdbx_description
1 polymer ?
#
loop_
_entity_poly.entity_id
_entity_poly.type
_entity_poly.pdbx_seq_one_letter_code
_entity_poly.pdbx_strand_id
1 'polypeptide(L)'
;QRLGGRWYNYLQKLGFGQSTHSGLDDEVNGALPTSNIVDRAMSAYGQAVGVTNFQMMKAFTSIANNGTMIQPRYISKVVDPQTGEERTTQTEVLGQPFSKETTEKVREYMRDVVESENYGSAYGVYSVPGYNVSAKTGTAQIASDTGGYQTGDTAYLYSIVEMVPSEDPDYVLYLTMKHPKTYDRMALAKIANPLMKRAMDFKETEEDADTETKTEKISVADYRNLEADVAAADAQKSGLQPVVIGNGKKVQKQSTANGDQLIS
;
A
#
# COMPACT_ATOMS: atom_id res chain seq x y z
N GLN A 1 22.13 -28.78 -8.15
CA GLN A 1 20.91 -29.58 -8.04
C GLN A 1 20.14 -29.34 -6.73
N ARG A 2 20.80 -29.11 -5.56
CA ARG A 2 20.11 -28.90 -4.28
C ARG A 2 19.33 -27.57 -4.17
N LEU A 3 19.75 -26.51 -4.88
CA LEU A 3 19.10 -25.20 -4.83
C LEU A 3 17.88 -25.08 -5.78
N GLY A 4 17.88 -25.83 -6.90
CA GLY A 4 16.85 -25.67 -7.93
C GLY A 4 15.43 -25.98 -7.47
N GLY A 5 15.23 -26.99 -6.64
CA GLY A 5 13.91 -27.34 -6.08
C GLY A 5 13.45 -26.32 -5.04
N ARG A 6 14.34 -25.82 -4.19
CA ARG A 6 14.01 -24.81 -3.20
C ARG A 6 13.66 -23.47 -3.87
N TRP A 7 14.42 -23.06 -4.88
CA TRP A 7 14.16 -21.84 -5.62
C TRP A 7 12.79 -21.86 -6.29
N TYR A 8 12.48 -22.93 -7.01
CA TYR A 8 11.17 -23.13 -7.64
C TYR A 8 10.02 -23.07 -6.63
N ASN A 9 10.15 -23.76 -5.50
CA ASN A 9 9.16 -23.74 -4.43
C ASN A 9 8.97 -22.33 -3.83
N TYR A 10 10.03 -21.53 -3.73
CA TYR A 10 9.92 -20.15 -3.29
C TYR A 10 9.18 -19.28 -4.30
N LEU A 11 9.44 -19.44 -5.60
CA LEU A 11 8.69 -18.73 -6.64
C LEU A 11 7.17 -19.05 -6.54
N GLN A 12 6.82 -20.32 -6.37
CA GLN A 12 5.43 -20.73 -6.19
C GLN A 12 4.84 -20.19 -4.88
N LYS A 13 5.60 -20.22 -3.79
CA LYS A 13 5.18 -19.69 -2.48
C LYS A 13 4.88 -18.18 -2.55
N LEU A 14 5.58 -17.44 -3.40
CA LEU A 14 5.34 -16.03 -3.66
C LEU A 14 4.18 -15.78 -4.64
N GLY A 15 3.55 -16.83 -5.16
CA GLY A 15 2.41 -16.75 -6.05
C GLY A 15 2.75 -16.63 -7.53
N PHE A 16 4.03 -16.79 -7.93
CA PHE A 16 4.40 -16.80 -9.33
C PHE A 16 3.92 -18.07 -10.03
N GLY A 17 3.54 -17.95 -11.30
CA GLY A 17 2.97 -19.04 -12.09
C GLY A 17 1.53 -19.41 -11.75
N GLN A 18 0.83 -18.58 -10.97
CA GLN A 18 -0.56 -18.78 -10.55
C GLN A 18 -1.36 -17.49 -10.76
N SER A 19 -2.69 -17.63 -10.92
CA SER A 19 -3.57 -16.46 -10.88
C SER A 19 -3.45 -15.72 -9.55
N THR A 20 -3.49 -14.40 -9.58
CA THR A 20 -3.50 -13.57 -8.38
C THR A 20 -4.91 -13.39 -7.82
N HIS A 21 -5.93 -13.83 -8.55
CA HIS A 21 -7.35 -13.59 -8.20
C HIS A 21 -7.64 -12.11 -7.96
N SER A 22 -7.06 -11.24 -8.80
CA SER A 22 -7.24 -9.79 -8.70
C SER A 22 -8.69 -9.35 -8.91
N GLY A 23 -9.49 -10.17 -9.60
CA GLY A 23 -10.86 -9.89 -10.03
C GLY A 23 -10.90 -9.15 -11.37
N LEU A 24 -9.77 -8.96 -12.05
CA LEU A 24 -9.72 -8.47 -13.44
C LEU A 24 -9.98 -9.62 -14.41
N ASP A 25 -10.66 -9.31 -15.51
CA ASP A 25 -10.85 -10.24 -16.62
C ASP A 25 -9.51 -10.54 -17.31
N ASP A 26 -9.42 -11.71 -17.95
CA ASP A 26 -8.26 -12.15 -18.74
C ASP A 26 -6.93 -12.21 -17.96
N GLU A 27 -6.98 -12.51 -16.68
CA GLU A 27 -5.77 -12.65 -15.85
C GLU A 27 -4.91 -13.84 -16.32
N VAL A 28 -3.63 -13.59 -16.60
CA VAL A 28 -2.68 -14.62 -17.00
C VAL A 28 -1.82 -15.08 -15.83
N ASN A 29 -1.37 -16.34 -15.86
CA ASN A 29 -0.59 -16.94 -14.79
C ASN A 29 0.91 -16.66 -14.87
N GLY A 30 1.39 -16.04 -15.96
CA GLY A 30 2.82 -15.94 -16.21
C GLY A 30 3.45 -17.30 -16.50
N ALA A 31 4.79 -17.39 -16.38
CA ALA A 31 5.52 -18.61 -16.63
C ALA A 31 6.67 -18.79 -15.63
N LEU A 32 6.73 -19.93 -14.99
CA LEU A 32 7.88 -20.33 -14.16
C LEU A 32 9.01 -20.91 -15.03
N PRO A 33 10.28 -20.85 -14.57
CA PRO A 33 11.39 -21.45 -15.30
C PRO A 33 11.16 -22.95 -15.47
N THR A 34 11.53 -23.46 -16.64
CA THR A 34 11.38 -24.89 -16.95
C THR A 34 12.29 -25.78 -16.09
N SER A 35 12.26 -27.09 -16.32
CA SER A 35 13.20 -28.01 -15.67
C SER A 35 14.64 -27.87 -16.19
N ASN A 36 14.86 -27.12 -17.28
CA ASN A 36 16.18 -26.83 -17.82
C ASN A 36 17.05 -26.08 -16.79
N ILE A 37 18.28 -26.54 -16.62
CA ILE A 37 19.22 -25.94 -15.67
C ILE A 37 19.58 -24.48 -16.05
N VAL A 38 19.62 -24.18 -17.34
CA VAL A 38 19.89 -22.82 -17.85
C VAL A 38 18.76 -21.87 -17.46
N ASP A 39 17.49 -22.25 -17.70
CA ASP A 39 16.34 -21.43 -17.33
C ASP A 39 16.30 -21.15 -15.83
N ARG A 40 16.60 -22.18 -15.03
CA ARG A 40 16.67 -22.03 -13.56
C ARG A 40 17.80 -21.10 -13.12
N ALA A 41 18.96 -21.19 -13.76
CA ALA A 41 20.08 -20.30 -13.47
C ALA A 41 19.75 -18.85 -13.87
N MET A 42 19.13 -18.67 -15.04
CA MET A 42 18.72 -17.37 -15.55
C MET A 42 17.62 -16.73 -14.70
N SER A 43 16.70 -17.51 -14.13
CA SER A 43 15.65 -16.99 -13.26
C SER A 43 16.19 -16.39 -11.96
N ALA A 44 17.39 -16.75 -11.52
CA ALA A 44 18.03 -16.20 -10.33
C ALA A 44 18.38 -14.70 -10.46
N TYR A 45 18.49 -14.19 -11.69
CA TYR A 45 18.71 -12.77 -11.97
C TYR A 45 17.56 -12.13 -12.79
N GLY A 46 16.40 -12.78 -12.83
CA GLY A 46 15.18 -12.19 -13.38
C GLY A 46 14.95 -12.44 -14.88
N GLN A 47 15.59 -13.46 -15.47
CA GLN A 47 15.33 -13.92 -16.83
C GLN A 47 14.63 -15.29 -16.83
N ALA A 48 14.13 -15.77 -17.96
CA ALA A 48 13.44 -17.06 -18.10
C ALA A 48 12.28 -17.27 -17.10
N VAL A 49 11.66 -16.19 -16.66
CA VAL A 49 10.46 -16.18 -15.83
C VAL A 49 9.53 -15.09 -16.36
N GLY A 50 8.26 -15.43 -16.58
CA GLY A 50 7.22 -14.48 -16.94
C GLY A 50 6.34 -14.19 -15.73
N VAL A 51 6.16 -12.92 -15.41
CA VAL A 51 5.38 -12.49 -14.25
C VAL A 51 4.44 -11.35 -14.63
N THR A 52 3.29 -11.27 -13.96
CA THR A 52 2.39 -10.14 -14.07
C THR A 52 2.72 -9.07 -13.04
N ASN A 53 2.28 -7.83 -13.28
CA ASN A 53 2.44 -6.76 -12.30
C ASN A 53 1.74 -7.09 -10.97
N PHE A 54 0.57 -7.74 -11.02
CA PHE A 54 -0.14 -8.18 -9.82
C PHE A 54 0.62 -9.25 -9.02
N GLN A 55 1.24 -10.21 -9.72
CA GLN A 55 2.11 -11.20 -9.06
C GLN A 55 3.31 -10.53 -8.37
N MET A 56 3.93 -9.55 -9.03
CA MET A 56 5.02 -8.78 -8.42
C MET A 56 4.54 -7.98 -7.21
N MET A 57 3.42 -7.26 -7.33
CA MET A 57 2.82 -6.52 -6.21
C MET A 57 2.51 -7.45 -5.04
N LYS A 58 1.87 -8.60 -5.30
CA LYS A 58 1.58 -9.62 -4.28
C LYS A 58 2.85 -10.09 -3.55
N ALA A 59 3.91 -10.41 -4.29
CA ALA A 59 5.18 -10.82 -3.70
C ALA A 59 5.83 -9.69 -2.88
N PHE A 60 5.80 -8.45 -3.38
CA PHE A 60 6.39 -7.30 -2.69
C PHE A 60 5.62 -6.88 -1.44
N THR A 61 4.31 -7.21 -1.31
CA THR A 61 3.60 -6.99 -0.03
C THR A 61 4.30 -7.70 1.12
N SER A 62 4.90 -8.88 0.89
CA SER A 62 5.63 -9.60 1.94
C SER A 62 6.90 -8.88 2.39
N ILE A 63 7.56 -8.13 1.50
CA ILE A 63 8.75 -7.34 1.85
C ILE A 63 8.33 -6.07 2.59
N ALA A 64 7.27 -5.41 2.15
CA ALA A 64 6.74 -4.21 2.78
C ALA A 64 6.13 -4.50 4.17
N ASN A 65 5.40 -5.61 4.32
CA ASN A 65 4.66 -5.97 5.53
C ASN A 65 5.44 -6.92 6.47
N ASN A 66 6.73 -6.71 6.68
CA ASN A 66 7.53 -7.45 7.65
C ASN A 66 7.41 -8.98 7.52
N GLY A 67 7.39 -9.47 6.27
CA GLY A 67 7.32 -10.87 5.92
C GLY A 67 5.92 -11.40 5.63
N THR A 68 4.87 -10.65 5.94
CA THR A 68 3.48 -11.04 5.74
C THR A 68 3.01 -10.69 4.32
N MET A 69 2.62 -11.72 3.56
CA MET A 69 2.07 -11.55 2.21
C MET A 69 0.55 -11.36 2.28
N ILE A 70 0.05 -10.34 1.60
CA ILE A 70 -1.38 -10.05 1.52
C ILE A 70 -1.87 -10.15 0.07
N GLN A 71 -3.19 -10.37 -0.08
CA GLN A 71 -3.87 -10.36 -1.36
C GLN A 71 -4.05 -8.92 -1.85
N PRO A 72 -3.44 -8.52 -2.97
CA PRO A 72 -3.73 -7.22 -3.59
C PRO A 72 -5.19 -7.16 -4.01
N ARG A 73 -5.85 -6.05 -3.74
CA ARG A 73 -7.22 -5.75 -4.13
C ARG A 73 -7.34 -4.30 -4.60
N TYR A 74 -8.26 -4.03 -5.49
CA TYR A 74 -8.57 -2.66 -5.95
C TYR A 74 -10.00 -2.22 -5.62
N ILE A 75 -10.81 -3.13 -5.03
CA ILE A 75 -12.12 -2.80 -4.48
C ILE A 75 -11.99 -2.79 -2.96
N SER A 76 -12.08 -1.63 -2.35
CA SER A 76 -12.05 -1.47 -0.89
C SER A 76 -13.45 -1.58 -0.30
N LYS A 77 -14.47 -1.08 -1.02
CA LYS A 77 -15.85 -1.01 -0.56
C LYS A 77 -16.82 -1.06 -1.74
N VAL A 78 -17.95 -1.70 -1.54
CA VAL A 78 -19.10 -1.67 -2.45
C VAL A 78 -20.28 -1.09 -1.70
N VAL A 79 -20.96 -0.11 -2.29
CA VAL A 79 -22.16 0.54 -1.73
C VAL A 79 -23.34 0.21 -2.62
N ASP A 80 -24.42 -0.32 -2.04
CA ASP A 80 -25.68 -0.50 -2.74
C ASP A 80 -26.35 0.88 -2.91
N PRO A 81 -26.59 1.34 -4.15
CA PRO A 81 -27.14 2.66 -4.39
C PRO A 81 -28.63 2.81 -3.99
N GLN A 82 -29.34 1.69 -3.78
CA GLN A 82 -30.75 1.70 -3.41
C GLN A 82 -30.97 1.65 -1.91
N THR A 83 -30.17 0.84 -1.20
CA THR A 83 -30.31 0.62 0.25
C THR A 83 -29.31 1.40 1.08
N GLY A 84 -28.21 1.87 0.48
CA GLY A 84 -27.08 2.46 1.18
C GLY A 84 -26.23 1.43 1.95
N GLU A 85 -26.51 0.13 1.81
CA GLU A 85 -25.72 -0.92 2.47
C GLU A 85 -24.28 -0.90 1.97
N GLU A 86 -23.33 -0.84 2.91
CA GLU A 86 -21.90 -0.86 2.61
C GLU A 86 -21.30 -2.23 2.93
N ARG A 87 -20.51 -2.76 1.99
CA ARG A 87 -19.73 -3.99 2.17
C ARG A 87 -18.26 -3.67 1.97
N THR A 88 -17.48 -3.68 3.02
CA THR A 88 -16.03 -3.43 3.01
C THR A 88 -15.27 -4.74 2.76
N THR A 89 -14.32 -4.70 1.83
CA THR A 89 -13.42 -5.82 1.59
C THR A 89 -12.36 -5.88 2.68
N GLN A 90 -12.25 -7.01 3.37
CA GLN A 90 -11.25 -7.21 4.41
C GLN A 90 -9.88 -7.55 3.81
N THR A 91 -8.80 -7.23 4.54
CA THR A 91 -7.45 -7.62 4.16
C THR A 91 -7.28 -9.14 4.34
N GLU A 92 -6.91 -9.83 3.26
CA GLU A 92 -6.65 -11.26 3.26
C GLU A 92 -5.15 -11.51 3.39
N VAL A 93 -4.75 -12.24 4.44
CA VAL A 93 -3.38 -12.68 4.69
C VAL A 93 -3.15 -14.03 4.03
N LEU A 94 -2.19 -14.11 3.10
CA LEU A 94 -1.87 -15.31 2.34
C LEU A 94 -0.76 -16.15 2.98
N GLY A 95 -0.08 -15.63 4.00
CA GLY A 95 0.97 -16.30 4.74
C GLY A 95 2.19 -15.42 4.99
N GLN A 96 3.24 -16.04 5.53
CA GLN A 96 4.49 -15.37 5.87
C GLN A 96 5.68 -16.06 5.18
N PRO A 97 5.98 -15.71 3.91
CA PRO A 97 7.08 -16.33 3.17
C PRO A 97 8.47 -16.00 3.72
N PHE A 98 8.64 -14.86 4.40
CA PHE A 98 9.90 -14.40 4.97
C PHE A 98 9.76 -14.03 6.44
N SER A 99 10.87 -14.02 7.18
CA SER A 99 10.88 -13.44 8.53
C SER A 99 10.95 -11.91 8.46
N LYS A 100 10.51 -11.24 9.52
CA LYS A 100 10.61 -9.78 9.67
C LYS A 100 12.05 -9.29 9.47
N GLU A 101 13.00 -9.90 10.17
CA GLU A 101 14.43 -9.53 10.08
C GLU A 101 14.96 -9.64 8.64
N THR A 102 14.53 -10.68 7.90
CA THR A 102 14.93 -10.85 6.50
C THR A 102 14.42 -9.70 5.64
N THR A 103 13.16 -9.31 5.83
CA THR A 103 12.55 -8.25 5.02
C THR A 103 13.09 -6.87 5.38
N GLU A 104 13.35 -6.59 6.64
CA GLU A 104 14.03 -5.38 7.09
C GLU A 104 15.42 -5.26 6.43
N LYS A 105 16.19 -6.36 6.43
CA LYS A 105 17.51 -6.38 5.79
C LYS A 105 17.44 -6.21 4.28
N VAL A 106 16.43 -6.78 3.63
CA VAL A 106 16.20 -6.58 2.19
C VAL A 106 15.85 -5.13 1.89
N ARG A 107 14.99 -4.50 2.69
CA ARG A 107 14.67 -3.07 2.51
C ARG A 107 15.89 -2.17 2.74
N GLU A 108 16.73 -2.48 3.72
CA GLU A 108 18.01 -1.78 3.92
C GLU A 108 18.90 -1.86 2.66
N TYR A 109 19.09 -3.05 2.08
CA TYR A 109 19.83 -3.18 0.83
C TYR A 109 19.16 -2.48 -0.36
N MET A 110 17.82 -2.48 -0.41
CA MET A 110 17.10 -1.74 -1.44
C MET A 110 17.24 -0.22 -1.26
N ARG A 111 17.37 0.27 -0.02
CA ARG A 111 17.68 1.66 0.26
C ARG A 111 19.08 2.02 -0.25
N ASP A 112 20.08 1.18 0.00
CA ASP A 112 21.44 1.40 -0.49
C ASP A 112 21.50 1.50 -2.02
N VAL A 113 20.59 0.85 -2.75
CA VAL A 113 20.53 0.97 -4.23
C VAL A 113 20.32 2.40 -4.70
N VAL A 114 19.55 3.21 -3.95
CA VAL A 114 19.13 4.57 -4.34
C VAL A 114 19.76 5.68 -3.51
N GLU A 115 20.19 5.40 -2.29
CA GLU A 115 20.73 6.38 -1.36
C GLU A 115 22.26 6.28 -1.16
N SER A 116 22.88 5.14 -1.46
CA SER A 116 24.34 4.98 -1.30
C SER A 116 25.10 5.55 -2.49
N GLU A 117 25.91 6.59 -2.26
CA GLU A 117 26.77 7.20 -3.27
C GLU A 117 27.82 6.21 -3.82
N ASN A 118 28.34 5.31 -2.97
CA ASN A 118 29.45 4.43 -3.31
C ASN A 118 28.99 3.13 -4.00
N TYR A 119 27.78 2.63 -3.70
CA TYR A 119 27.31 1.32 -4.13
C TYR A 119 26.00 1.35 -4.89
N GLY A 120 25.25 2.43 -4.77
CA GLY A 120 23.89 2.54 -5.31
C GLY A 120 23.87 2.59 -6.84
N SER A 121 23.44 1.53 -7.48
CA SER A 121 23.32 1.49 -8.95
C SER A 121 22.32 2.51 -9.51
N ALA A 122 21.42 3.01 -8.65
CA ALA A 122 20.42 4.04 -8.97
C ALA A 122 20.52 5.26 -8.04
N TYR A 123 21.70 5.51 -7.47
CA TYR A 123 21.95 6.65 -6.59
C TYR A 123 21.47 7.97 -7.21
N GLY A 124 20.68 8.73 -6.44
CA GLY A 124 20.12 10.02 -6.82
C GLY A 124 19.08 10.00 -7.96
N VAL A 125 18.63 8.80 -8.37
CA VAL A 125 17.62 8.66 -9.44
C VAL A 125 16.21 8.62 -8.85
N TYR A 126 16.00 7.77 -7.84
CA TYR A 126 14.71 7.62 -7.17
C TYR A 126 14.78 8.26 -5.79
N SER A 127 13.89 9.20 -5.51
CA SER A 127 13.87 9.93 -4.25
C SER A 127 12.49 10.54 -3.98
N VAL A 128 12.10 10.51 -2.72
CA VAL A 128 10.89 11.18 -2.24
C VAL A 128 11.31 12.15 -1.13
N PRO A 129 11.22 13.47 -1.38
CA PRO A 129 11.64 14.48 -0.40
C PRO A 129 11.00 14.27 0.97
N GLY A 130 11.83 14.21 2.02
CA GLY A 130 11.38 14.01 3.40
C GLY A 130 11.35 12.54 3.85
N TYR A 131 11.57 11.58 2.95
CA TYR A 131 11.48 10.14 3.25
C TYR A 131 12.68 9.37 2.74
N ASN A 132 13.07 8.32 3.47
CA ASN A 132 13.98 7.30 2.96
C ASN A 132 13.23 6.38 1.99
N VAL A 133 13.88 6.01 0.90
CA VAL A 133 13.30 5.18 -0.16
C VAL A 133 14.02 3.85 -0.25
N SER A 134 13.29 2.75 -0.22
CA SER A 134 13.80 1.44 -0.64
C SER A 134 13.36 1.16 -2.05
N ALA A 135 14.30 0.97 -2.98
CA ALA A 135 13.95 0.70 -4.37
C ALA A 135 14.87 -0.32 -5.04
N LYS A 136 14.36 -0.98 -6.10
CA LYS A 136 15.14 -1.89 -6.93
C LYS A 136 14.72 -1.77 -8.38
N THR A 137 15.70 -1.45 -9.22
CA THR A 137 15.54 -1.41 -10.68
C THR A 137 15.62 -2.80 -11.28
N GLY A 138 14.91 -3.02 -12.37
CA GLY A 138 15.01 -4.20 -13.21
C GLY A 138 15.24 -3.84 -14.66
N THR A 139 16.04 -4.65 -15.36
CA THR A 139 16.26 -4.58 -16.81
C THR A 139 16.23 -6.01 -17.34
N ALA A 140 15.22 -6.35 -18.10
CA ALA A 140 15.05 -7.68 -18.67
C ALA A 140 14.93 -7.61 -20.19
N GLN A 141 15.56 -8.55 -20.88
CA GLN A 141 15.31 -8.73 -22.31
C GLN A 141 13.92 -9.32 -22.53
N ILE A 142 13.25 -8.87 -23.58
CA ILE A 142 11.91 -9.33 -23.92
C ILE A 142 12.02 -10.64 -24.69
N ALA A 143 11.23 -11.64 -24.30
CA ALA A 143 11.17 -12.91 -25.02
C ALA A 143 10.69 -12.70 -26.48
N SER A 144 11.25 -13.49 -27.39
CA SER A 144 10.83 -13.53 -28.78
C SER A 144 9.78 -14.63 -28.99
N ASP A 145 8.80 -14.37 -29.83
CA ASP A 145 7.77 -15.35 -30.21
C ASP A 145 8.36 -16.57 -30.95
N THR A 146 9.56 -16.43 -31.52
CA THR A 146 10.28 -17.49 -32.23
C THR A 146 11.30 -18.23 -31.36
N GLY A 147 11.33 -17.95 -30.05
CA GLY A 147 12.28 -18.48 -29.07
C GLY A 147 13.47 -17.55 -28.83
N GLY A 148 14.08 -17.67 -27.66
CA GLY A 148 15.15 -16.79 -27.20
C GLY A 148 14.64 -15.38 -26.84
N TYR A 149 15.49 -14.37 -27.05
CA TYR A 149 15.20 -12.98 -26.71
C TYR A 149 15.26 -12.10 -27.96
N GLN A 150 14.45 -11.04 -27.92
CA GLN A 150 14.52 -9.99 -28.93
C GLN A 150 15.87 -9.26 -28.85
N THR A 151 16.31 -8.69 -29.97
CA THR A 151 17.59 -7.97 -30.08
C THR A 151 17.35 -6.50 -30.43
N GLY A 152 18.31 -5.65 -30.06
CA GLY A 152 18.28 -4.20 -30.30
C GLY A 152 18.02 -3.39 -29.04
N ASP A 153 18.29 -2.10 -29.12
CA ASP A 153 18.28 -1.18 -27.98
C ASP A 153 16.89 -0.95 -27.36
N THR A 154 15.82 -1.31 -28.09
CA THR A 154 14.43 -1.20 -27.64
C THR A 154 13.84 -2.52 -27.17
N ALA A 155 14.61 -3.61 -27.21
CA ALA A 155 14.16 -4.97 -26.87
C ALA A 155 14.23 -5.27 -25.35
N TYR A 156 13.92 -4.28 -24.54
CA TYR A 156 14.00 -4.37 -23.09
C TYR A 156 12.69 -4.00 -22.41
N LEU A 157 12.49 -4.61 -21.24
CA LEU A 157 11.52 -4.24 -20.24
C LEU A 157 12.30 -3.68 -19.04
N TYR A 158 12.07 -2.42 -18.75
CA TYR A 158 12.57 -1.76 -17.54
C TYR A 158 11.51 -1.77 -16.47
N SER A 159 11.94 -1.92 -15.23
CA SER A 159 11.03 -1.88 -14.08
C SER A 159 11.67 -1.19 -12.88
N ILE A 160 10.82 -0.73 -11.98
CA ILE A 160 11.17 -0.24 -10.66
C ILE A 160 10.14 -0.70 -9.67
N VAL A 161 10.58 -1.12 -8.49
CA VAL A 161 9.76 -1.18 -7.29
C VAL A 161 10.29 -0.15 -6.30
N GLU A 162 9.42 0.61 -5.70
CA GLU A 162 9.70 1.55 -4.61
C GLU A 162 8.83 1.25 -3.41
N MET A 163 9.40 1.41 -2.23
CA MET A 163 8.71 1.32 -0.94
C MET A 163 9.05 2.56 -0.13
N VAL A 164 8.04 3.26 0.36
CA VAL A 164 8.20 4.53 1.08
C VAL A 164 7.23 4.58 2.26
N PRO A 165 7.68 4.96 3.47
CA PRO A 165 9.07 5.06 3.93
C PRO A 165 9.81 3.71 3.89
N SER A 166 11.15 3.73 3.86
CA SER A 166 11.96 2.51 3.79
C SER A 166 11.79 1.61 5.02
N GLU A 167 11.67 2.20 6.18
CA GLU A 167 11.65 1.52 7.48
C GLU A 167 10.32 0.77 7.73
N ASP A 168 9.22 1.43 7.42
CA ASP A 168 7.85 0.88 7.54
C ASP A 168 7.01 1.39 6.37
N PRO A 169 6.99 0.68 5.25
CA PRO A 169 6.39 1.16 4.02
C PRO A 169 4.87 1.33 4.11
N ASP A 170 4.39 2.53 3.85
CA ASP A 170 2.97 2.84 3.63
C ASP A 170 2.54 2.54 2.21
N TYR A 171 3.44 2.81 1.27
CA TYR A 171 3.17 2.61 -0.15
C TYR A 171 4.23 1.76 -0.82
N VAL A 172 3.77 0.93 -1.73
CA VAL A 172 4.60 0.16 -2.66
C VAL A 172 4.18 0.52 -4.08
N LEU A 173 5.13 1.01 -4.87
CA LEU A 173 4.93 1.30 -6.29
C LEU A 173 5.71 0.30 -7.12
N TYR A 174 5.06 -0.27 -8.15
CA TYR A 174 5.72 -1.08 -9.16
C TYR A 174 5.37 -0.55 -10.54
N LEU A 175 6.38 -0.08 -11.27
CA LEU A 175 6.23 0.40 -12.64
C LEU A 175 7.03 -0.45 -13.60
N THR A 176 6.47 -0.64 -14.80
CA THR A 176 7.14 -1.30 -15.92
C THR A 176 7.05 -0.45 -17.18
N MET A 177 8.10 -0.49 -17.99
CA MET A 177 8.14 0.15 -19.31
C MET A 177 8.71 -0.83 -20.32
N LYS A 178 7.86 -1.28 -21.23
CA LYS A 178 8.20 -2.24 -22.29
C LYS A 178 8.46 -1.50 -23.60
N HIS A 179 9.48 -1.91 -24.34
CA HIS A 179 9.86 -1.33 -25.65
C HIS A 179 10.02 0.20 -25.63
N PRO A 180 10.88 0.77 -24.76
CA PRO A 180 11.13 2.21 -24.79
C PRO A 180 11.74 2.60 -26.14
N LYS A 181 11.35 3.77 -26.65
CA LYS A 181 11.91 4.29 -27.91
C LYS A 181 13.40 4.61 -27.80
N THR A 182 13.82 5.05 -26.62
CA THR A 182 15.22 5.37 -26.28
C THR A 182 15.50 4.92 -24.85
N TYR A 183 16.74 4.57 -24.55
CA TYR A 183 17.17 4.34 -23.17
C TYR A 183 17.27 5.69 -22.45
N ASP A 184 16.48 5.84 -21.37
CA ASP A 184 16.58 6.95 -20.42
C ASP A 184 16.48 6.38 -19.00
N ARG A 185 17.60 6.37 -18.26
CA ARG A 185 17.61 5.87 -16.87
C ARG A 185 16.67 6.65 -15.94
N MET A 186 16.30 7.88 -16.31
CA MET A 186 15.39 8.73 -15.54
C MET A 186 13.92 8.55 -15.94
N ALA A 187 13.61 7.79 -16.99
CA ALA A 187 12.26 7.74 -17.54
C ALA A 187 11.21 7.27 -16.50
N LEU A 188 11.49 6.20 -15.78
CA LEU A 188 10.59 5.71 -14.72
C LEU A 188 10.60 6.63 -13.50
N ALA A 189 11.74 7.22 -13.15
CA ALA A 189 11.85 8.12 -12.01
C ALA A 189 11.05 9.42 -12.19
N LYS A 190 10.95 9.92 -13.43
CA LYS A 190 10.09 11.09 -13.76
C LYS A 190 8.61 10.86 -13.47
N ILE A 191 8.21 9.59 -13.39
CA ILE A 191 6.84 9.17 -13.03
C ILE A 191 6.79 8.78 -11.54
N ALA A 192 7.71 7.94 -11.09
CA ALA A 192 7.73 7.37 -9.76
C ALA A 192 7.87 8.44 -8.67
N ASN A 193 8.89 9.30 -8.77
CA ASN A 193 9.20 10.30 -7.74
C ASN A 193 8.00 11.25 -7.44
N PRO A 194 7.38 11.92 -8.43
CA PRO A 194 6.24 12.79 -8.15
C PRO A 194 5.00 12.02 -7.71
N LEU A 195 4.80 10.80 -8.20
CA LEU A 195 3.66 9.98 -7.79
C LEU A 195 3.76 9.56 -6.33
N MET A 196 4.92 9.07 -5.91
CA MET A 196 5.16 8.67 -4.52
C MET A 196 5.14 9.86 -3.56
N LYS A 197 5.74 11.00 -3.97
CA LYS A 197 5.64 12.24 -3.19
C LYS A 197 4.19 12.64 -2.96
N ARG A 198 3.37 12.62 -4.02
CA ARG A 198 1.96 12.94 -3.91
C ARG A 198 1.19 11.97 -3.03
N ALA A 199 1.49 10.66 -3.10
CA ALA A 199 0.86 9.66 -2.24
C ALA A 199 1.16 9.93 -0.76
N MET A 200 2.42 10.25 -0.44
CA MET A 200 2.82 10.58 0.93
C MET A 200 2.16 11.88 1.43
N ASP A 201 2.07 12.92 0.57
CA ASP A 201 1.38 14.17 0.92
C ASP A 201 -0.10 13.96 1.22
N PHE A 202 -0.77 13.07 0.49
CA PHE A 202 -2.16 12.71 0.77
C PHE A 202 -2.33 12.03 2.12
N LYS A 203 -1.44 11.11 2.47
CA LYS A 203 -1.48 10.45 3.77
C LYS A 203 -1.33 11.45 4.92
N GLU A 204 -0.35 12.35 4.83
CA GLU A 204 -0.18 13.42 5.84
C GLU A 204 -1.44 14.26 5.99
N THR A 205 -2.08 14.63 4.88
CA THR A 205 -3.30 15.43 4.91
C THR A 205 -4.48 14.66 5.54
N GLU A 206 -4.61 13.35 5.30
CA GLU A 206 -5.64 12.52 5.93
C GLU A 206 -5.37 12.33 7.43
N GLU A 207 -4.12 12.12 7.83
CA GLU A 207 -3.74 12.01 9.24
C GLU A 207 -3.95 13.32 10.01
N ASP A 208 -3.68 14.47 9.39
CA ASP A 208 -3.96 15.78 9.95
C ASP A 208 -5.46 16.03 10.07
N ALA A 209 -6.24 15.67 9.05
CA ALA A 209 -7.70 15.77 9.07
C ALA A 209 -8.33 14.86 10.14
N ASP A 210 -7.84 13.63 10.29
CA ASP A 210 -8.26 12.72 11.36
C ASP A 210 -7.83 13.20 12.75
N THR A 211 -6.74 13.98 12.84
CA THR A 211 -6.27 14.58 14.08
C THR A 211 -7.08 15.82 14.42
N GLU A 212 -7.47 16.62 13.44
CA GLU A 212 -8.38 17.75 13.60
C GLU A 212 -9.83 17.28 13.85
N THR A 213 -10.24 16.13 13.33
CA THR A 213 -11.53 15.47 13.63
C THR A 213 -11.49 14.56 14.86
N LYS A 214 -10.53 14.67 15.74
CA LYS A 214 -10.73 14.28 17.13
C LYS A 214 -11.69 15.28 17.78
N THR A 215 -12.91 15.24 17.31
CA THR A 215 -14.06 15.85 17.94
C THR A 215 -14.03 15.49 19.41
N GLU A 216 -13.81 16.49 20.27
CA GLU A 216 -13.88 16.28 21.71
C GLU A 216 -15.23 15.68 22.03
N LYS A 217 -15.23 14.45 22.52
CA LYS A 217 -16.45 13.81 22.99
C LYS A 217 -16.88 14.49 24.28
N ILE A 218 -17.90 15.30 24.19
CA ILE A 218 -18.46 16.02 25.34
C ILE A 218 -19.43 15.06 26.04
N SER A 219 -19.15 14.73 27.29
CA SER A 219 -20.06 13.94 28.11
C SER A 219 -21.21 14.83 28.59
N VAL A 220 -22.45 14.42 28.32
CA VAL A 220 -23.64 15.13 28.71
C VAL A 220 -23.95 14.85 30.19
N ALA A 221 -24.09 15.90 31.00
CA ALA A 221 -24.47 15.78 32.39
C ALA A 221 -26.00 15.58 32.56
N ASP A 222 -26.42 15.20 33.75
CA ASP A 222 -27.86 15.13 34.08
C ASP A 222 -28.37 16.49 34.52
N TYR A 223 -29.09 17.15 33.67
CA TYR A 223 -29.66 18.48 33.90
C TYR A 223 -31.10 18.45 34.45
N ARG A 224 -31.71 17.29 34.64
CA ARG A 224 -33.07 17.17 35.16
C ARG A 224 -33.17 17.68 36.58
N ASN A 225 -34.24 18.35 36.89
CA ASN A 225 -34.56 19.03 38.17
C ASN A 225 -33.70 20.27 38.49
N LEU A 226 -32.69 20.62 37.65
CA LEU A 226 -31.97 21.91 37.78
C LEU A 226 -32.86 23.08 37.31
N GLU A 227 -32.59 24.29 37.80
CA GLU A 227 -33.16 25.50 37.22
C GLU A 227 -32.74 25.60 35.73
N ALA A 228 -33.66 25.99 34.86
CA ALA A 228 -33.45 25.90 33.41
C ALA A 228 -32.31 26.79 32.88
N ASP A 229 -32.15 27.99 33.50
CA ASP A 229 -31.06 28.92 33.18
C ASP A 229 -29.69 28.41 33.69
N VAL A 230 -29.65 27.78 34.85
CA VAL A 230 -28.44 27.16 35.39
C VAL A 230 -28.01 25.97 34.53
N ALA A 231 -28.95 25.11 34.14
CA ALA A 231 -28.72 23.97 33.28
C ALA A 231 -28.20 24.39 31.91
N ALA A 232 -28.80 25.42 31.31
CA ALA A 232 -28.34 25.94 30.01
C ALA A 232 -26.94 26.55 30.08
N ALA A 233 -26.64 27.31 31.13
CA ALA A 233 -25.33 27.92 31.32
C ALA A 233 -24.22 26.87 31.56
N ASP A 234 -24.52 25.79 32.29
CA ASP A 234 -23.59 24.71 32.54
C ASP A 234 -23.35 23.87 31.28
N ALA A 235 -24.38 23.56 30.53
CA ALA A 235 -24.26 22.89 29.23
C ALA A 235 -23.39 23.69 28.24
N GLN A 236 -23.59 25.03 28.18
CA GLN A 236 -22.76 25.90 27.34
C GLN A 236 -21.28 25.91 27.76
N LYS A 237 -21.00 25.94 29.06
CA LYS A 237 -19.63 25.87 29.58
C LYS A 237 -18.97 24.54 29.22
N SER A 238 -19.74 23.47 29.06
CA SER A 238 -19.29 22.16 28.64
C SER A 238 -19.19 22.02 27.11
N GLY A 239 -19.35 23.11 26.33
CA GLY A 239 -19.26 23.10 24.87
C GLY A 239 -20.54 22.66 24.15
N LEU A 240 -21.66 22.44 24.88
CA LEU A 240 -22.95 22.08 24.30
C LEU A 240 -23.73 23.31 23.88
N GLN A 241 -24.61 23.16 22.88
CA GLN A 241 -25.57 24.19 22.47
C GLN A 241 -26.98 23.78 22.95
N PRO A 242 -27.38 24.15 24.18
CA PRO A 242 -28.68 23.76 24.71
C PRO A 242 -29.82 24.55 24.05
N VAL A 243 -30.88 23.85 23.68
CA VAL A 243 -32.15 24.46 23.26
C VAL A 243 -33.16 24.24 24.35
N VAL A 244 -33.61 25.33 24.99
CA VAL A 244 -34.64 25.27 26.03
C VAL A 244 -36.01 25.34 25.38
N ILE A 245 -36.83 24.31 25.61
CA ILE A 245 -38.19 24.22 25.07
C ILE A 245 -39.17 24.28 26.25
N GLY A 246 -40.01 25.29 26.26
CA GLY A 246 -41.01 25.55 27.31
C GLY A 246 -40.64 26.73 28.21
N ASN A 247 -41.49 27.02 29.21
CA ASN A 247 -41.40 28.17 30.12
C ASN A 247 -41.35 27.76 31.61
N GLY A 248 -41.08 26.49 31.87
CA GLY A 248 -40.92 25.97 33.23
C GLY A 248 -39.63 26.43 33.88
N LYS A 249 -39.64 26.62 35.21
CA LYS A 249 -38.43 27.03 35.96
C LYS A 249 -37.37 25.91 36.05
N LYS A 250 -37.78 24.66 35.94
CA LYS A 250 -36.87 23.50 36.06
C LYS A 250 -36.92 22.59 34.84
N VAL A 251 -35.79 21.98 34.51
CA VAL A 251 -35.67 20.99 33.47
C VAL A 251 -36.41 19.71 33.84
N GLN A 252 -37.48 19.40 33.10
CA GLN A 252 -38.26 18.19 33.30
C GLN A 252 -37.69 16.99 32.55
N LYS A 253 -37.21 17.22 31.32
CA LYS A 253 -36.63 16.22 30.44
C LYS A 253 -35.45 16.81 29.68
N GLN A 254 -34.51 15.98 29.35
CA GLN A 254 -33.46 16.24 28.36
C GLN A 254 -33.53 15.21 27.24
N SER A 255 -33.19 15.60 26.02
CA SER A 255 -33.27 14.74 24.84
C SER A 255 -32.13 13.73 24.79
N THR A 256 -30.96 14.09 25.36
CA THR A 256 -29.77 13.26 25.40
C THR A 256 -29.59 12.71 26.81
N ALA A 257 -29.32 11.42 26.96
CA ALA A 257 -29.18 10.78 28.26
C ALA A 257 -27.89 11.22 28.98
N ASN A 258 -27.92 11.17 30.32
CA ASN A 258 -26.71 11.39 31.12
C ASN A 258 -25.64 10.36 30.81
N GLY A 259 -24.42 10.80 30.52
CA GLY A 259 -23.28 9.98 30.14
C GLY A 259 -23.15 9.70 28.64
N ASP A 260 -24.17 10.06 27.83
CA ASP A 260 -24.02 10.01 26.38
C ASP A 260 -22.92 10.99 25.91
N GLN A 261 -22.20 10.59 24.90
CA GLN A 261 -21.16 11.43 24.30
C GLN A 261 -21.67 12.02 23.00
N LEU A 262 -21.69 13.36 22.93
CA LEU A 262 -21.96 14.11 21.71
C LEU A 262 -20.66 14.52 21.04
N ILE A 263 -20.71 14.55 19.72
CA ILE A 263 -19.62 15.05 18.88
C ILE A 263 -19.87 16.55 18.70
N SER A 264 -18.89 17.37 19.04
CA SER A 264 -18.94 18.83 18.85
C SER A 264 -18.65 19.22 17.41
#